data_fd936cd8bcc2d0d4442804716007793c
#
_entry.id   fd936cd8bcc2d0d4442804716007793c
#
_cell.length_a   1.000
_cell.length_b   1.000
_cell.length_c   1.000
_cell.angle_alpha   90.00
_cell.angle_beta   90.00
_cell.angle_gamma   90.00
#
_symmetry.space_group_name_H-M   'P 1'
#
loop_
_entity.id
_entity.type
_entity.pdbx_description
1 polymer ?
#
loop_
_entity_poly.entity_id
_entity_poly.type
_entity_poly.pdbx_seq_one_letter_code
_entity_poly.pdbx_strand_id
1 'polypeptide(L)'
;AMKELVLLEDGSIIGDGRSDFTRDTIRYDFDMNGSKLVLLDVPGIEGKEDLVLEPIMQAVQKAHAVLYVTRKADPPQKGDESKGSKGTLEKIKEHLGAQTEVWSIFNKGIKSVEPLRAKQLINEGERDGLAVLEAEMRKQLGENYAGLLPVSAYAAFLASTENLIPGGEKFKARMKFLAAIDADSILKKTGFQDLAAKLSSEMAENSRIKIRKSNFNKANAAVLQLQSCVAELINLTFNPLVRKLKGEARDAVRQLNSGMNALKARLESGAIELIDAARNRARKKIYEVIDSDVNNDEFERKLRHYIDLGGSSLESDLPRNVEANARIFQEELESIAEQFREHVTGFLDDASRTGSMKFELKIKIDNGISLVGLGGAAIGAVLLWWNPVGWVLGLISAIGIIFSAY
;
A
#
# COMPACT_ATOMS: atom_id res chain seq x y z
N ALA A 1 -14.16 54.94 -15.38
CA ALA A 1 -13.26 54.58 -16.51
C ALA A 1 -11.79 54.69 -16.09
N MET A 2 -11.34 55.83 -15.50
CA MET A 2 -9.95 56.00 -15.08
C MET A 2 -9.50 55.08 -13.94
N LYS A 3 -10.34 54.73 -12.99
CA LYS A 3 -10.06 53.79 -11.91
C LYS A 3 -9.82 52.37 -12.39
N GLU A 4 -10.56 51.86 -13.38
CA GLU A 4 -10.34 50.55 -13.99
C GLU A 4 -9.04 50.47 -14.79
N LEU A 5 -8.65 51.53 -15.47
CA LEU A 5 -7.39 51.63 -16.19
C LEU A 5 -6.16 51.54 -15.27
N VAL A 6 -6.25 52.10 -14.07
CA VAL A 6 -5.18 52.02 -13.04
C VAL A 6 -5.07 50.59 -12.49
N LEU A 7 -6.17 49.89 -12.26
CA LEU A 7 -6.18 48.54 -11.74
C LEU A 7 -5.54 47.51 -12.70
N LEU A 8 -5.60 47.71 -14.02
CA LEU A 8 -4.94 46.86 -14.99
C LEU A 8 -3.41 46.98 -15.04
N GLU A 9 -2.86 48.06 -14.57
CA GLU A 9 -1.42 48.35 -14.60
C GLU A 9 -0.76 48.39 -13.23
N ASP A 10 -1.50 48.29 -12.14
CA ASP A 10 -0.99 48.39 -10.76
C ASP A 10 -0.26 47.15 -10.26
N GLY A 11 -0.21 46.10 -11.09
CA GLY A 11 0.44 44.83 -10.76
C GLY A 11 -0.44 43.86 -9.97
N SER A 12 -1.70 44.21 -9.70
CA SER A 12 -2.64 43.30 -8.97
C SER A 12 -3.21 42.20 -9.86
N ILE A 13 -3.47 42.49 -11.15
CA ILE A 13 -3.96 41.54 -12.14
C ILE A 13 -2.81 41.04 -13.03
N ILE A 14 -1.92 41.93 -13.46
CA ILE A 14 -0.76 41.56 -14.25
C ILE A 14 0.49 41.74 -13.39
N GLY A 15 1.07 40.61 -12.96
CA GLY A 15 2.26 40.57 -12.14
C GLY A 15 3.46 41.31 -12.79
N ASP A 16 4.34 41.84 -11.97
CA ASP A 16 5.59 42.55 -12.38
C ASP A 16 6.68 41.56 -12.86
N GLY A 17 6.40 40.27 -12.89
CA GLY A 17 7.32 39.21 -13.32
C GLY A 17 8.25 38.69 -12.23
N ARG A 18 8.02 39.06 -10.96
CA ARG A 18 8.73 38.46 -9.82
C ARG A 18 8.25 37.02 -9.60
N SER A 19 9.15 36.20 -9.09
CA SER A 19 8.77 34.88 -8.58
C SER A 19 7.80 35.04 -7.40
N ASP A 20 6.87 34.11 -7.25
CA ASP A 20 5.89 34.00 -6.13
C ASP A 20 4.80 35.09 -6.13
N PHE A 21 4.46 35.68 -7.30
CA PHE A 21 3.35 36.61 -7.43
C PHE A 21 2.00 35.91 -7.19
N THR A 22 1.76 34.78 -7.84
CA THR A 22 0.53 33.97 -7.67
C THR A 22 0.73 33.00 -6.51
N ARG A 23 0.06 33.24 -5.39
CA ARG A 23 0.11 32.35 -4.20
C ARG A 23 -1.10 31.43 -4.09
N ASP A 24 -2.24 31.90 -4.58
CA ASP A 24 -3.51 31.19 -4.57
C ASP A 24 -4.00 30.97 -6.00
N THR A 25 -4.81 29.93 -6.20
CA THR A 25 -5.42 29.66 -7.50
C THR A 25 -6.46 30.73 -7.81
N ILE A 26 -6.27 31.47 -8.91
CA ILE A 26 -7.21 32.47 -9.40
C ILE A 26 -8.08 31.85 -10.49
N ARG A 27 -9.38 32.05 -10.40
CA ARG A 27 -10.37 31.52 -11.34
C ARG A 27 -10.84 32.62 -12.29
N TYR A 28 -10.82 32.34 -13.59
CA TYR A 28 -11.37 33.19 -14.62
C TYR A 28 -12.44 32.40 -15.40
N ASP A 29 -13.65 32.97 -15.50
CA ASP A 29 -14.76 32.38 -16.26
C ASP A 29 -14.89 33.08 -17.62
N PHE A 30 -14.95 32.29 -18.69
CA PHE A 30 -15.10 32.78 -20.05
C PHE A 30 -16.32 32.11 -20.71
N ASP A 31 -17.01 32.88 -21.55
CA ASP A 31 -17.97 32.32 -22.52
C ASP A 31 -17.32 32.36 -23.92
N MET A 32 -17.12 31.20 -24.51
CA MET A 32 -16.48 31.05 -25.80
C MET A 32 -17.38 30.22 -26.70
N ASN A 33 -18.00 30.89 -27.69
CA ASN A 33 -18.92 30.26 -28.66
C ASN A 33 -20.08 29.50 -27.98
N GLY A 34 -20.63 30.04 -26.87
CA GLY A 34 -21.72 29.40 -26.09
C GLY A 34 -21.27 28.26 -25.17
N SER A 35 -19.98 28.00 -25.08
CA SER A 35 -19.38 27.06 -24.13
C SER A 35 -18.71 27.81 -22.98
N LYS A 36 -19.06 27.44 -21.74
CA LYS A 36 -18.41 28.00 -20.55
C LYS A 36 -17.07 27.33 -20.31
N LEU A 37 -16.00 28.13 -20.36
CA LEU A 37 -14.65 27.73 -20.07
C LEU A 37 -14.21 28.36 -18.75
N VAL A 38 -13.51 27.60 -17.92
CA VAL A 38 -12.92 28.08 -16.68
C VAL A 38 -11.40 27.93 -16.81
N LEU A 39 -10.67 29.04 -16.71
CA LEU A 39 -9.22 29.05 -16.59
C LEU A 39 -8.85 29.19 -15.12
N LEU A 40 -7.98 28.29 -14.66
CA LEU A 40 -7.41 28.34 -13.33
C LEU A 40 -5.92 28.77 -13.47
N ASP A 41 -5.61 29.97 -12.98
CA ASP A 41 -4.21 30.42 -12.86
C ASP A 41 -3.67 29.91 -11.54
N VAL A 42 -2.65 29.06 -11.62
CA VAL A 42 -2.06 28.38 -10.46
C VAL A 42 -0.65 28.90 -10.20
N PRO A 43 -0.18 28.83 -8.94
CA PRO A 43 1.21 29.20 -8.61
C PRO A 43 2.22 28.42 -9.46
N GLY A 44 3.37 29.05 -9.71
CA GLY A 44 4.44 28.41 -10.49
C GLY A 44 5.08 27.24 -9.75
N ILE A 45 5.33 26.15 -10.47
CA ILE A 45 5.94 24.90 -9.93
C ILE A 45 7.41 25.14 -9.50
N GLU A 46 8.08 26.17 -10.03
CA GLU A 46 9.48 26.47 -9.76
C GLU A 46 9.72 27.32 -8.48
N GLY A 47 8.66 27.62 -7.72
CA GLY A 47 8.73 28.39 -6.47
C GLY A 47 9.06 27.55 -5.23
N LYS A 48 8.77 28.08 -4.02
CA LYS A 48 8.86 27.34 -2.75
C LYS A 48 7.78 26.25 -2.72
N GLU A 49 8.20 25.01 -2.97
CA GLU A 49 7.36 23.85 -3.19
C GLU A 49 6.29 23.61 -2.12
N ASP A 50 6.71 23.66 -0.86
CA ASP A 50 5.84 23.29 0.27
C ASP A 50 4.60 24.21 0.41
N LEU A 51 4.70 25.44 -0.12
CA LEU A 51 3.61 26.42 -0.02
C LEU A 51 2.64 26.43 -1.22
N VAL A 52 3.07 25.93 -2.37
CA VAL A 52 2.28 26.00 -3.62
C VAL A 52 1.79 24.65 -4.11
N LEU A 53 2.27 23.55 -3.56
CA LEU A 53 1.92 22.20 -3.99
C LEU A 53 0.42 21.89 -3.81
N GLU A 54 -0.13 22.23 -2.66
CA GLU A 54 -1.55 21.96 -2.35
C GLU A 54 -2.52 22.71 -3.27
N PRO A 55 -2.39 24.04 -3.48
CA PRO A 55 -3.19 24.77 -4.47
C PRO A 55 -3.08 24.20 -5.89
N ILE A 56 -1.86 23.80 -6.32
CA ILE A 56 -1.66 23.19 -7.64
C ILE A 56 -2.41 21.87 -7.73
N MET A 57 -2.28 20.99 -6.74
CA MET A 57 -2.96 19.69 -6.72
C MET A 57 -4.48 19.83 -6.76
N GLN A 58 -5.04 20.75 -5.98
CA GLN A 58 -6.49 20.99 -5.96
C GLN A 58 -6.99 21.53 -7.30
N ALA A 59 -6.24 22.41 -7.95
CA ALA A 59 -6.56 22.93 -9.27
C ALA A 59 -6.48 21.83 -10.34
N VAL A 60 -5.41 21.04 -10.34
CA VAL A 60 -5.19 19.92 -11.27
C VAL A 60 -6.28 18.86 -11.14
N GLN A 61 -6.74 18.54 -9.93
CA GLN A 61 -7.84 17.61 -9.71
C GLN A 61 -9.16 18.08 -10.38
N LYS A 62 -9.39 19.38 -10.44
CA LYS A 62 -10.57 19.98 -11.06
C LYS A 62 -10.41 20.21 -12.56
N ALA A 63 -9.18 20.39 -13.05
CA ALA A 63 -8.89 20.65 -14.46
C ALA A 63 -9.13 19.42 -15.34
N HIS A 64 -9.49 19.63 -16.61
CA HIS A 64 -9.64 18.60 -17.65
C HIS A 64 -8.53 18.68 -18.71
N ALA A 65 -7.86 19.84 -18.81
CA ALA A 65 -6.66 20.05 -19.56
C ALA A 65 -5.71 20.98 -18.79
N VAL A 66 -4.43 20.88 -19.06
CA VAL A 66 -3.38 21.67 -18.41
C VAL A 66 -2.51 22.36 -19.43
N LEU A 67 -2.23 23.65 -19.22
CA LEU A 67 -1.30 24.43 -20.00
C LEU A 67 -0.02 24.64 -19.16
N TYR A 68 1.04 23.94 -19.52
CA TYR A 68 2.37 24.15 -18.93
C TYR A 68 3.07 25.31 -19.63
N VAL A 69 3.16 26.46 -18.95
CA VAL A 69 3.74 27.68 -19.52
C VAL A 69 5.21 27.81 -19.13
N THR A 70 6.09 27.92 -20.12
CA THR A 70 7.53 28.14 -19.92
C THR A 70 8.05 29.31 -20.73
N ARG A 71 9.07 29.99 -20.21
CA ARG A 71 9.82 31.04 -20.93
C ARG A 71 11.15 30.55 -21.52
N LYS A 72 11.55 29.31 -21.16
CA LYS A 72 12.79 28.69 -21.61
C LYS A 72 12.49 27.70 -22.73
N ALA A 73 13.28 27.76 -23.80
CA ALA A 73 13.22 26.81 -24.90
C ALA A 73 14.08 25.57 -24.58
N ASP A 74 14.03 25.11 -23.35
CA ASP A 74 14.78 23.97 -22.86
C ASP A 74 13.82 23.04 -22.09
N PRO A 75 14.11 21.73 -22.01
CA PRO A 75 13.32 20.81 -21.19
C PRO A 75 13.38 21.23 -19.71
N PRO A 76 12.32 20.96 -18.94
CA PRO A 76 12.32 21.18 -17.49
C PRO A 76 13.47 20.43 -16.81
N GLN A 77 13.97 20.98 -15.70
CA GLN A 77 15.05 20.36 -14.95
C GLN A 77 14.66 18.97 -14.47
N LYS A 78 15.55 18.01 -14.68
CA LYS A 78 15.44 16.66 -14.10
C LYS A 78 15.90 16.71 -12.64
N GLY A 79 15.29 15.88 -11.81
CA GLY A 79 15.72 15.70 -10.42
C GLY A 79 17.08 15.02 -10.32
N ASP A 80 17.70 15.19 -9.18
CA ASP A 80 18.91 14.48 -8.82
C ASP A 80 18.53 13.25 -7.99
N GLU A 81 18.44 12.10 -8.66
CA GLU A 81 18.11 10.83 -8.00
C GLU A 81 19.08 10.49 -6.85
N SER A 82 20.34 10.95 -6.94
CA SER A 82 21.33 10.69 -5.88
C SER A 82 21.03 11.48 -4.59
N LYS A 83 20.29 12.59 -4.69
CA LYS A 83 19.89 13.43 -3.56
C LYS A 83 18.43 13.29 -3.19
N GLY A 84 17.68 12.40 -3.87
CA GLY A 84 16.24 12.19 -3.64
C GLY A 84 15.39 13.42 -4.00
N SER A 85 15.93 14.40 -4.75
CA SER A 85 15.18 15.58 -5.16
C SER A 85 14.51 15.34 -6.50
N LYS A 86 13.17 15.46 -6.54
CA LYS A 86 12.38 15.41 -7.78
C LYS A 86 12.56 16.72 -8.56
N GLY A 87 12.86 16.62 -9.84
CA GLY A 87 12.86 17.77 -10.75
C GLY A 87 11.45 18.15 -11.22
N THR A 88 11.36 19.26 -11.94
CA THR A 88 10.09 19.76 -12.50
C THR A 88 9.42 18.74 -13.40
N LEU A 89 10.17 17.90 -14.11
CA LEU A 89 9.65 16.89 -15.03
C LEU A 89 8.96 15.74 -14.29
N GLU A 90 9.59 15.24 -13.22
CA GLU A 90 9.03 14.20 -12.38
C GLU A 90 7.77 14.68 -11.65
N LYS A 91 7.75 15.94 -11.24
CA LYS A 91 6.57 16.59 -10.63
C LYS A 91 5.44 16.74 -11.64
N ILE A 92 5.74 17.17 -12.87
CA ILE A 92 4.76 17.22 -13.96
C ILE A 92 4.15 15.84 -14.18
N LYS A 93 4.96 14.78 -14.24
CA LYS A 93 4.47 13.40 -14.40
C LYS A 93 3.56 12.97 -13.24
N GLU A 94 3.98 13.23 -12.02
CA GLU A 94 3.25 12.81 -10.82
C GLU A 94 1.90 13.52 -10.69
N HIS A 95 1.88 14.82 -10.97
CA HIS A 95 0.68 15.65 -10.75
C HIS A 95 -0.20 15.80 -12.00
N LEU A 96 0.37 15.73 -13.20
CA LEU A 96 -0.36 15.96 -14.45
C LEU A 96 -0.59 14.68 -15.28
N GLY A 97 0.04 13.57 -14.94
CA GLY A 97 -0.02 12.34 -15.75
C GLY A 97 -1.42 11.72 -15.89
N ALA A 98 -2.35 12.05 -14.97
CA ALA A 98 -3.73 11.59 -15.03
C ALA A 98 -4.65 12.51 -15.85
N GLN A 99 -4.14 13.63 -16.37
CA GLN A 99 -4.95 14.56 -17.18
C GLN A 99 -5.14 14.05 -18.60
N THR A 100 -6.23 14.49 -19.22
CA THR A 100 -6.56 14.10 -20.60
C THR A 100 -5.62 14.72 -21.59
N GLU A 101 -5.28 15.97 -21.35
CA GLU A 101 -4.46 16.79 -22.23
C GLU A 101 -3.51 17.68 -21.43
N VAL A 102 -2.24 17.65 -21.81
CA VAL A 102 -1.22 18.58 -21.32
C VAL A 102 -0.57 19.25 -22.53
N TRP A 103 -0.66 20.55 -22.59
CA TRP A 103 -0.04 21.38 -23.63
C TRP A 103 1.17 22.12 -23.05
N SER A 104 2.25 22.19 -23.78
CA SER A 104 3.35 23.10 -23.49
C SER A 104 3.13 24.41 -24.21
N ILE A 105 3.21 25.53 -23.48
CA ILE A 105 3.13 26.88 -24.04
C ILE A 105 4.49 27.57 -23.84
N PHE A 106 5.21 27.76 -24.94
CA PHE A 106 6.44 28.53 -24.90
C PHE A 106 6.13 30.01 -25.03
N ASN A 107 6.24 30.77 -23.93
CA ASN A 107 5.98 32.22 -23.93
C ASN A 107 7.25 33.01 -24.21
N LYS A 108 7.49 33.33 -25.47
CA LYS A 108 8.64 34.14 -25.92
C LYS A 108 8.49 35.59 -25.50
N GLY A 109 9.47 36.11 -24.79
CA GLY A 109 9.51 37.53 -24.39
C GLY A 109 9.91 38.45 -25.54
N ILE A 110 8.93 39.10 -26.19
CA ILE A 110 9.15 40.09 -27.26
C ILE A 110 8.87 41.47 -26.69
N LYS A 111 9.90 42.27 -26.52
CA LYS A 111 9.84 43.66 -25.99
C LYS A 111 9.99 44.73 -27.05
N SER A 112 10.32 44.38 -28.30
CA SER A 112 10.49 45.31 -29.43
C SER A 112 9.87 44.74 -30.71
N VAL A 113 9.76 45.55 -31.76
CA VAL A 113 9.07 45.17 -33.01
C VAL A 113 9.95 44.28 -33.90
N GLU A 114 11.27 44.38 -33.79
CA GLU A 114 12.23 43.70 -34.67
C GLU A 114 12.02 42.18 -34.76
N PRO A 115 11.85 41.46 -33.64
CA PRO A 115 11.59 40.01 -33.71
C PRO A 115 10.30 39.66 -34.46
N LEU A 116 9.28 40.52 -34.47
CA LEU A 116 8.03 40.32 -35.19
C LEU A 116 8.17 40.57 -36.72
N ARG A 117 9.25 41.19 -37.20
CA ARG A 117 9.55 41.33 -38.62
C ARG A 117 10.05 40.03 -39.24
N ALA A 118 10.55 39.10 -38.42
CA ALA A 118 10.99 37.81 -38.86
C ALA A 118 9.78 36.98 -39.42
N LYS A 119 10.06 36.00 -40.30
CA LYS A 119 9.06 35.14 -40.85
C LYS A 119 8.45 34.20 -39.79
N GLN A 120 9.21 33.84 -38.78
CA GLN A 120 8.80 32.88 -37.76
C GLN A 120 9.04 33.49 -36.36
N LEU A 121 8.17 33.16 -35.42
CA LEU A 121 8.25 33.63 -34.04
C LEU A 121 9.48 33.07 -33.32
N ILE A 122 9.86 31.81 -33.56
CA ILE A 122 10.98 31.12 -32.93
C ILE A 122 12.21 31.08 -33.88
N ASN A 123 13.39 31.21 -33.32
CA ASN A 123 14.66 31.06 -34.05
C ASN A 123 15.11 29.60 -34.08
N GLU A 124 16.20 29.26 -34.80
CA GLU A 124 16.67 27.87 -34.93
C GLU A 124 17.10 27.27 -33.59
N GLY A 125 17.87 27.98 -32.76
CA GLY A 125 18.29 27.45 -31.46
C GLY A 125 17.12 27.23 -30.50
N GLU A 126 16.12 28.11 -30.52
CA GLU A 126 14.87 27.89 -29.75
C GLU A 126 14.11 26.69 -30.30
N ARG A 127 14.08 26.46 -31.60
CA ARG A 127 13.42 25.33 -32.22
C ARG A 127 14.02 24.00 -31.78
N ASP A 128 15.36 23.92 -31.75
CA ASP A 128 16.06 22.71 -31.29
C ASP A 128 15.79 22.43 -29.82
N GLY A 129 15.86 23.44 -28.98
CA GLY A 129 15.53 23.31 -27.55
C GLY A 129 14.07 22.90 -27.31
N LEU A 130 13.12 23.47 -28.05
CA LEU A 130 11.70 23.11 -27.97
C LEU A 130 11.42 21.71 -28.50
N ALA A 131 12.18 21.22 -29.49
CA ALA A 131 12.06 19.84 -29.94
C ALA A 131 12.49 18.85 -28.86
N VAL A 132 13.56 19.16 -28.11
CA VAL A 132 14.00 18.37 -26.97
C VAL A 132 12.94 18.39 -25.85
N LEU A 133 12.39 19.58 -25.54
CA LEU A 133 11.30 19.70 -24.55
C LEU A 133 10.09 18.85 -24.95
N GLU A 134 9.67 18.92 -26.21
CA GLU A 134 8.53 18.14 -26.70
C GLU A 134 8.79 16.64 -26.60
N ALA A 135 9.97 16.18 -26.98
CA ALA A 135 10.36 14.76 -26.87
C ALA A 135 10.33 14.26 -25.40
N GLU A 136 10.86 15.04 -24.48
CA GLU A 136 10.83 14.68 -23.05
C GLU A 136 9.40 14.68 -22.48
N MET A 137 8.57 15.67 -22.84
CA MET A 137 7.18 15.71 -22.42
C MET A 137 6.38 14.51 -22.96
N ARG A 138 6.59 14.14 -24.24
CA ARG A 138 5.98 12.93 -24.83
C ARG A 138 6.43 11.65 -24.13
N LYS A 139 7.71 11.56 -23.80
CA LYS A 139 8.26 10.43 -23.06
C LYS A 139 7.62 10.25 -21.68
N GLN A 140 7.36 11.36 -20.98
CA GLN A 140 6.81 11.33 -19.61
C GLN A 140 5.30 11.16 -19.56
N LEU A 141 4.57 11.84 -20.45
CA LEU A 141 3.10 11.93 -20.44
C LEU A 141 2.41 11.04 -21.48
N GLY A 142 3.19 10.48 -22.45
CA GLY A 142 2.67 9.60 -23.47
C GLY A 142 1.56 10.25 -24.32
N GLU A 143 0.46 9.56 -24.45
CA GLU A 143 -0.72 10.03 -25.21
C GLU A 143 -1.45 11.22 -24.58
N ASN A 144 -1.17 11.53 -23.30
CA ASN A 144 -1.76 12.69 -22.64
C ASN A 144 -1.06 14.01 -23.04
N TYR A 145 0.10 13.94 -23.67
CA TYR A 145 0.77 15.15 -24.19
C TYR A 145 0.23 15.53 -25.57
N ALA A 146 -0.44 16.67 -25.63
CA ALA A 146 -1.13 17.12 -26.83
C ALA A 146 -0.25 17.93 -27.78
N GLY A 147 0.84 18.53 -27.30
CA GLY A 147 1.81 19.26 -28.13
C GLY A 147 2.30 20.58 -27.55
N LEU A 148 3.02 21.32 -28.36
CA LEU A 148 3.66 22.59 -27.99
C LEU A 148 3.11 23.73 -28.85
N LEU A 149 2.82 24.88 -28.23
CA LEU A 149 2.41 26.11 -28.90
C LEU A 149 3.37 27.25 -28.50
N PRO A 150 4.11 27.85 -29.43
CA PRO A 150 4.90 29.04 -29.17
C PRO A 150 4.00 30.27 -29.25
N VAL A 151 4.08 31.13 -28.22
CA VAL A 151 3.33 32.37 -28.16
C VAL A 151 4.24 33.54 -27.69
N SER A 152 3.83 34.78 -27.91
CA SER A 152 4.35 35.93 -27.23
C SER A 152 3.22 36.73 -26.58
N ALA A 153 2.94 36.41 -25.32
CA ALA A 153 1.81 36.97 -24.59
C ALA A 153 1.91 38.51 -24.45
N TYR A 154 3.12 39.04 -24.19
CA TYR A 154 3.29 40.50 -24.04
C TYR A 154 2.99 41.27 -25.29
N ALA A 155 3.50 40.86 -26.46
CA ALA A 155 3.22 41.54 -27.71
C ALA A 155 1.75 41.39 -28.15
N ALA A 156 1.14 40.21 -27.92
CA ALA A 156 -0.29 40.00 -28.15
C ALA A 156 -1.16 40.89 -27.23
N PHE A 157 -0.82 41.00 -25.96
CA PHE A 157 -1.47 41.91 -25.01
C PHE A 157 -1.42 43.36 -25.49
N LEU A 158 -0.29 43.84 -25.93
CA LEU A 158 -0.15 45.20 -26.46
C LEU A 158 -1.02 45.41 -27.72
N ALA A 159 -1.19 44.38 -28.55
CA ALA A 159 -2.01 44.50 -29.75
C ALA A 159 -3.51 44.51 -29.44
N SER A 160 -3.97 43.68 -28.48
CA SER A 160 -5.38 43.48 -28.19
C SER A 160 -5.98 44.45 -27.18
N THR A 161 -5.18 45.01 -26.27
CA THR A 161 -5.71 45.89 -25.21
C THR A 161 -5.92 47.30 -25.67
N GLU A 162 -7.08 47.90 -25.33
CA GLU A 162 -7.40 49.32 -25.59
C GLU A 162 -7.31 50.14 -24.30
N ASN A 163 -7.32 49.50 -23.13
CA ASN A 163 -7.44 50.11 -21.84
C ASN A 163 -6.10 50.25 -21.14
N LEU A 164 -5.20 51.03 -21.70
CA LEU A 164 -3.90 51.37 -21.10
C LEU A 164 -3.86 52.81 -20.60
N ILE A 165 -3.07 53.08 -19.57
CA ILE A 165 -2.90 54.43 -19.04
C ILE A 165 -2.28 55.33 -20.12
N PRO A 166 -2.97 56.41 -20.56
CA PRO A 166 -2.41 57.32 -21.57
C PRO A 166 -1.07 57.89 -21.14
N GLY A 167 -0.04 57.77 -22.01
CA GLY A 167 1.33 58.21 -21.71
C GLY A 167 2.16 57.30 -20.83
N GLY A 168 1.59 56.17 -20.30
CA GLY A 168 2.29 55.15 -19.56
C GLY A 168 3.27 54.35 -20.42
N GLU A 169 4.14 53.54 -19.80
CA GLU A 169 5.15 52.73 -20.53
C GLU A 169 4.52 51.75 -21.49
N LYS A 170 3.48 51.00 -21.04
CA LYS A 170 2.77 50.03 -21.88
C LYS A 170 2.03 50.72 -23.03
N PHE A 171 1.43 51.91 -22.80
CA PHE A 171 0.82 52.72 -23.87
C PHE A 171 1.86 53.14 -24.92
N LYS A 172 3.01 53.64 -24.51
CA LYS A 172 4.10 54.02 -25.43
C LYS A 172 4.63 52.82 -26.20
N ALA A 173 4.77 51.63 -25.52
CA ALA A 173 5.15 50.40 -26.19
C ALA A 173 4.10 49.98 -27.24
N ARG A 174 2.80 49.99 -26.89
CA ARG A 174 1.71 49.71 -27.82
C ARG A 174 1.77 50.60 -29.05
N MET A 175 1.92 51.93 -28.86
CA MET A 175 2.01 52.87 -29.99
C MET A 175 3.17 52.54 -30.93
N LYS A 176 4.35 52.16 -30.38
CA LYS A 176 5.50 51.76 -31.19
C LYS A 176 5.20 50.44 -31.97
N PHE A 177 4.54 49.46 -31.37
CA PHE A 177 4.20 48.23 -32.06
C PHE A 177 3.20 48.49 -33.17
N LEU A 178 2.11 49.21 -32.90
CA LEU A 178 1.04 49.49 -33.85
C LEU A 178 1.46 50.47 -34.97
N ALA A 179 2.44 51.34 -34.75
CA ALA A 179 3.01 52.17 -35.79
C ALA A 179 3.82 51.39 -36.85
N ALA A 180 4.33 50.21 -36.47
CA ALA A 180 5.14 49.36 -37.35
C ALA A 180 4.41 48.20 -37.96
N ILE A 181 3.43 47.62 -37.27
CA ILE A 181 2.67 46.40 -37.68
C ILE A 181 1.23 46.57 -37.18
N ASP A 182 0.25 46.25 -37.99
CA ASP A 182 -1.16 46.27 -37.57
C ASP A 182 -1.48 45.20 -36.49
N ALA A 183 -2.53 45.41 -35.72
CA ALA A 183 -2.88 44.60 -34.57
C ALA A 183 -3.13 43.14 -34.95
N ASP A 184 -3.87 42.86 -36.04
CA ASP A 184 -4.20 41.50 -36.48
C ASP A 184 -2.95 40.74 -36.90
N SER A 185 -2.04 41.42 -37.63
CA SER A 185 -0.73 40.85 -38.00
C SER A 185 0.14 40.56 -36.76
N ILE A 186 0.11 41.39 -35.72
CA ILE A 186 0.80 41.12 -34.48
C ILE A 186 0.19 39.86 -33.80
N LEU A 187 -1.13 39.80 -33.67
CA LEU A 187 -1.81 38.65 -33.03
C LEU A 187 -1.51 37.35 -33.77
N LYS A 188 -1.45 37.38 -35.09
CA LYS A 188 -1.07 36.21 -35.89
C LYS A 188 0.41 35.86 -35.70
N LYS A 189 1.32 36.81 -35.80
CA LYS A 189 2.78 36.57 -35.67
C LYS A 189 3.19 36.15 -34.24
N THR A 190 2.45 36.54 -33.23
CA THR A 190 2.68 36.15 -31.84
C THR A 190 2.17 34.75 -31.50
N GLY A 191 1.52 34.01 -32.44
CA GLY A 191 0.92 32.73 -32.17
C GLY A 191 -0.35 32.77 -31.30
N PHE A 192 -0.83 33.99 -30.95
CA PHE A 192 -1.98 34.15 -30.07
C PHE A 192 -3.29 33.69 -30.75
N GLN A 193 -3.42 33.97 -32.06
CA GLN A 193 -4.59 33.48 -32.81
C GLN A 193 -4.64 31.94 -32.86
N ASP A 194 -3.51 31.26 -33.01
CA ASP A 194 -3.42 29.82 -33.00
C ASP A 194 -3.78 29.24 -31.63
N LEU A 195 -3.30 29.87 -30.55
CA LEU A 195 -3.69 29.49 -29.18
C LEU A 195 -5.19 29.68 -28.95
N ALA A 196 -5.75 30.84 -29.36
CA ALA A 196 -7.18 31.12 -29.22
C ALA A 196 -8.06 30.13 -30.02
N ALA A 197 -7.64 29.81 -31.26
CA ALA A 197 -8.29 28.82 -32.10
C ALA A 197 -8.26 27.42 -31.45
N LYS A 198 -7.12 27.01 -30.91
CA LYS A 198 -6.98 25.74 -30.19
C LYS A 198 -7.87 25.67 -28.94
N LEU A 199 -7.90 26.73 -28.14
CA LEU A 199 -8.77 26.82 -26.97
C LEU A 199 -10.25 26.74 -27.37
N SER A 200 -10.64 27.43 -28.45
CA SER A 200 -12.03 27.44 -28.93
C SER A 200 -12.45 26.10 -29.55
N SER A 201 -11.71 25.60 -30.55
CA SER A 201 -12.12 24.42 -31.31
C SER A 201 -11.88 23.12 -30.56
N GLU A 202 -10.70 22.94 -29.97
CA GLU A 202 -10.36 21.66 -29.38
C GLU A 202 -10.81 21.52 -27.93
N MET A 203 -10.72 22.61 -27.14
CA MET A 203 -11.08 22.51 -25.72
C MET A 203 -12.55 22.78 -25.47
N ALA A 204 -13.19 23.72 -26.19
CA ALA A 204 -14.60 24.04 -25.98
C ALA A 204 -15.55 23.06 -26.70
N GLU A 205 -15.34 22.83 -28.01
CA GLU A 205 -16.24 22.00 -28.82
C GLU A 205 -16.24 20.51 -28.40
N ASN A 206 -15.05 19.97 -28.07
CA ASN A 206 -14.89 18.59 -27.64
C ASN A 206 -14.90 18.40 -26.12
N SER A 207 -15.34 19.40 -25.38
CA SER A 207 -15.26 19.43 -23.90
C SER A 207 -15.87 18.20 -23.22
N ARG A 208 -17.05 17.74 -23.67
CA ARG A 208 -17.73 16.57 -23.09
C ARG A 208 -16.92 15.27 -23.22
N ILE A 209 -16.29 15.06 -24.37
CA ILE A 209 -15.45 13.87 -24.63
C ILE A 209 -14.20 13.95 -23.76
N LYS A 210 -13.57 15.12 -23.71
CA LYS A 210 -12.36 15.37 -22.89
C LYS A 210 -12.63 15.24 -21.40
N ILE A 211 -13.73 15.77 -20.90
CA ILE A 211 -14.18 15.61 -19.51
C ILE A 211 -14.36 14.13 -19.17
N ARG A 212 -15.04 13.36 -20.02
CA ARG A 212 -15.21 11.92 -19.82
C ARG A 212 -13.88 11.18 -19.78
N LYS A 213 -12.98 11.45 -20.72
CA LYS A 213 -11.65 10.83 -20.78
C LYS A 213 -10.81 11.17 -19.58
N SER A 214 -10.80 12.46 -19.19
CA SER A 214 -10.08 12.92 -17.98
C SER A 214 -10.60 12.26 -16.70
N ASN A 215 -11.93 12.21 -16.52
CA ASN A 215 -12.54 11.59 -15.35
C ASN A 215 -12.26 10.08 -15.31
N PHE A 216 -12.29 9.41 -16.47
CA PHE A 216 -11.93 8.00 -16.57
C PHE A 216 -10.47 7.78 -16.21
N ASN A 217 -9.54 8.59 -16.71
CA ASN A 217 -8.12 8.49 -16.39
C ASN A 217 -7.87 8.71 -14.89
N LYS A 218 -8.54 9.70 -14.27
CA LYS A 218 -8.46 9.96 -12.83
C LYS A 218 -8.99 8.78 -12.00
N ALA A 219 -10.14 8.23 -12.40
CA ALA A 219 -10.70 7.06 -11.74
C ALA A 219 -9.76 5.84 -11.86
N ASN A 220 -9.22 5.60 -13.06
CA ASN A 220 -8.27 4.52 -13.29
C ASN A 220 -6.98 4.70 -12.46
N ALA A 221 -6.43 5.91 -12.39
CA ALA A 221 -5.28 6.21 -11.55
C ALA A 221 -5.56 5.95 -10.06
N ALA A 222 -6.74 6.33 -9.57
CA ALA A 222 -7.16 6.04 -8.20
C ALA A 222 -7.29 4.53 -7.93
N VAL A 223 -7.86 3.77 -8.87
CA VAL A 223 -7.96 2.31 -8.78
C VAL A 223 -6.57 1.66 -8.74
N LEU A 224 -5.64 2.10 -9.61
CA LEU A 224 -4.27 1.58 -9.61
C LEU A 224 -3.53 1.90 -8.30
N GLN A 225 -3.75 3.09 -7.74
CA GLN A 225 -3.19 3.47 -6.45
C GLN A 225 -3.75 2.59 -5.33
N LEU A 226 -5.07 2.36 -5.28
CA LEU A 226 -5.70 1.44 -4.34
C LEU A 226 -5.16 0.02 -4.49
N GLN A 227 -5.00 -0.47 -5.72
CA GLN A 227 -4.43 -1.78 -5.98
C GLN A 227 -2.99 -1.89 -5.45
N SER A 228 -2.16 -0.85 -5.63
CA SER A 228 -0.81 -0.79 -5.08
C SER A 228 -0.83 -0.82 -3.54
N CYS A 229 -1.68 -0.02 -2.89
CA CYS A 229 -1.81 -0.01 -1.44
C CYS A 229 -2.27 -1.37 -0.88
N VAL A 230 -3.23 -2.03 -1.56
CA VAL A 230 -3.68 -3.38 -1.17
C VAL A 230 -2.55 -4.40 -1.34
N ALA A 231 -1.82 -4.35 -2.45
CA ALA A 231 -0.69 -5.25 -2.68
C ALA A 231 0.42 -5.05 -1.63
N GLU A 232 0.70 -3.81 -1.26
CA GLU A 232 1.66 -3.48 -0.21
C GLU A 232 1.19 -4.01 1.15
N LEU A 233 -0.07 -3.82 1.52
CA LEU A 233 -0.66 -4.35 2.75
C LEU A 233 -0.56 -5.89 2.81
N ILE A 234 -0.88 -6.58 1.71
CA ILE A 234 -0.74 -8.03 1.61
C ILE A 234 0.72 -8.44 1.84
N ASN A 235 1.68 -7.78 1.17
CA ASN A 235 3.08 -8.17 1.20
C ASN A 235 3.78 -7.82 2.51
N LEU A 236 3.51 -6.65 3.08
CA LEU A 236 4.19 -6.17 4.28
C LEU A 236 3.53 -6.59 5.59
N THR A 237 2.23 -6.87 5.57
CA THR A 237 1.49 -7.21 6.80
C THR A 237 1.01 -8.66 6.79
N PHE A 238 0.18 -9.05 5.82
CA PHE A 238 -0.48 -10.36 5.84
C PHE A 238 0.48 -11.51 5.56
N ASN A 239 1.32 -11.42 4.54
CA ASN A 239 2.23 -12.51 4.20
C ASN A 239 3.24 -12.84 5.32
N PRO A 240 3.89 -11.87 6.00
CA PRO A 240 4.73 -12.14 7.16
C PRO A 240 3.95 -12.75 8.32
N LEU A 241 2.74 -12.25 8.62
CA LEU A 241 1.88 -12.79 9.66
C LEU A 241 1.53 -14.26 9.40
N VAL A 242 1.08 -14.59 8.19
CA VAL A 242 0.77 -15.97 7.80
C VAL A 242 1.99 -16.89 7.93
N ARG A 243 3.18 -16.41 7.58
CA ARG A 243 4.42 -17.20 7.75
C ARG A 243 4.74 -17.46 9.21
N LYS A 244 4.59 -16.48 10.08
CA LYS A 244 4.78 -16.63 11.53
C LYS A 244 3.78 -17.63 12.10
N LEU A 245 2.50 -17.48 11.80
CA LEU A 245 1.45 -18.41 12.26
C LEU A 245 1.70 -19.84 11.81
N LYS A 246 2.09 -20.04 10.55
CA LYS A 246 2.48 -21.38 10.04
C LYS A 246 3.73 -21.93 10.72
N GLY A 247 4.65 -21.07 11.15
CA GLY A 247 5.82 -21.43 11.95
C GLY A 247 5.40 -21.98 13.30
N GLU A 248 4.67 -21.21 14.07
CA GLU A 248 4.16 -21.59 15.41
C GLU A 248 3.34 -22.87 15.37
N ALA A 249 2.45 -22.99 14.38
CA ALA A 249 1.67 -24.22 14.20
C ALA A 249 2.55 -25.46 14.00
N ARG A 250 3.62 -25.35 13.19
CA ARG A 250 4.58 -26.45 13.00
C ARG A 250 5.36 -26.77 14.27
N ASP A 251 5.70 -25.76 15.04
CA ASP A 251 6.44 -25.93 16.30
C ASP A 251 5.54 -26.58 17.36
N ALA A 252 4.30 -26.17 17.47
CA ALA A 252 3.31 -26.82 18.33
C ALA A 252 3.10 -28.30 17.95
N VAL A 253 2.97 -28.63 16.66
CA VAL A 253 2.90 -30.03 16.18
C VAL A 253 4.14 -30.82 16.57
N ARG A 254 5.33 -30.25 16.46
CA ARG A 254 6.59 -30.94 16.87
C ARG A 254 6.62 -31.20 18.36
N GLN A 255 6.22 -30.24 19.18
CA GLN A 255 6.14 -30.39 20.63
C GLN A 255 5.11 -31.46 21.04
N LEU A 256 3.94 -31.47 20.41
CA LEU A 256 2.91 -32.49 20.62
C LEU A 256 3.41 -33.91 20.30
N ASN A 257 4.09 -34.08 19.16
CA ASN A 257 4.68 -35.35 18.79
C ASN A 257 5.79 -35.79 19.77
N SER A 258 6.60 -34.86 20.24
CA SER A 258 7.63 -35.13 21.26
C SER A 258 6.99 -35.57 22.59
N GLY A 259 5.97 -34.86 23.04
CA GLY A 259 5.21 -35.21 24.25
C GLY A 259 4.56 -36.59 24.15
N MET A 260 3.98 -36.95 22.99
CA MET A 260 3.41 -38.26 22.74
C MET A 260 4.48 -39.37 22.81
N ASN A 261 5.64 -39.16 22.21
CA ASN A 261 6.73 -40.13 22.29
C ASN A 261 7.26 -40.28 23.73
N ALA A 262 7.33 -39.18 24.49
CA ALA A 262 7.71 -39.21 25.89
C ALA A 262 6.65 -39.96 26.75
N LEU A 263 5.34 -39.76 26.50
CA LEU A 263 4.30 -40.51 27.14
C LEU A 263 4.45 -42.01 26.85
N LYS A 264 4.64 -42.40 25.58
CA LYS A 264 4.84 -43.80 25.20
C LYS A 264 6.02 -44.43 25.96
N ALA A 265 7.16 -43.74 25.98
CA ALA A 265 8.35 -44.22 26.69
C ALA A 265 8.11 -44.36 28.20
N ARG A 266 7.42 -43.41 28.85
CA ARG A 266 7.07 -43.48 30.28
C ARG A 266 6.13 -44.63 30.57
N LEU A 267 5.13 -44.92 29.72
CA LEU A 267 4.22 -46.04 29.87
C LEU A 267 4.95 -47.37 29.72
N GLU A 268 5.80 -47.53 28.72
CA GLU A 268 6.59 -48.74 28.48
C GLU A 268 7.55 -49.02 29.67
N SER A 269 8.31 -48.02 30.11
CA SER A 269 9.23 -48.11 31.25
C SER A 269 8.47 -48.46 32.55
N GLY A 270 7.39 -47.71 32.83
CA GLY A 270 6.58 -47.93 34.02
C GLY A 270 5.95 -49.34 34.05
N ALA A 271 5.47 -49.85 32.90
CA ALA A 271 4.94 -51.23 32.82
C ALA A 271 6.04 -52.26 33.11
N ILE A 272 7.23 -52.11 32.52
CA ILE A 272 8.36 -53.02 32.78
C ILE A 272 8.75 -53.00 34.26
N GLU A 273 8.88 -51.82 34.86
CA GLU A 273 9.23 -51.68 36.27
C GLU A 273 8.22 -52.35 37.21
N LEU A 274 6.92 -52.16 36.92
CA LEU A 274 5.84 -52.80 37.73
C LEU A 274 5.84 -54.32 37.59
N ILE A 275 6.03 -54.82 36.37
CA ILE A 275 6.12 -56.26 36.11
C ILE A 275 7.34 -56.86 36.82
N ASP A 276 8.51 -56.25 36.71
CA ASP A 276 9.72 -56.69 37.38
C ASP A 276 9.58 -56.65 38.90
N ALA A 277 8.97 -55.59 39.46
CA ALA A 277 8.69 -55.49 40.88
C ALA A 277 7.75 -56.59 41.38
N ALA A 278 6.67 -56.88 40.64
CA ALA A 278 5.74 -57.94 40.97
C ALA A 278 6.41 -59.33 40.91
N ARG A 279 7.20 -59.57 39.83
CA ARG A 279 8.01 -60.80 39.68
C ARG A 279 8.99 -61.00 40.82
N ASN A 280 9.71 -59.97 41.16
CA ASN A 280 10.72 -60.05 42.25
C ASN A 280 10.05 -60.25 43.62
N ARG A 281 8.91 -59.65 43.88
CA ARG A 281 8.12 -59.89 45.13
C ARG A 281 7.65 -61.33 45.19
N ALA A 282 7.06 -61.83 44.12
CA ALA A 282 6.61 -63.22 44.04
C ALA A 282 7.81 -64.22 44.23
N ARG A 283 8.89 -63.96 43.53
CA ARG A 283 10.11 -64.79 43.60
C ARG A 283 10.71 -64.84 45.01
N LYS A 284 10.79 -63.68 45.68
CA LYS A 284 11.26 -63.62 47.08
C LYS A 284 10.39 -64.49 47.99
N LYS A 285 9.04 -64.38 47.85
CA LYS A 285 8.12 -65.12 48.67
C LYS A 285 8.16 -66.62 48.39
N ILE A 286 8.37 -67.05 47.15
CA ILE A 286 8.55 -68.41 46.75
C ILE A 286 9.83 -68.98 47.33
N TYR A 287 10.95 -68.28 47.35
CA TYR A 287 12.19 -68.71 47.99
C TYR A 287 12.01 -68.88 49.51
N GLU A 288 11.31 -67.95 50.20
CA GLU A 288 10.99 -68.09 51.61
C GLU A 288 10.22 -69.38 51.90
N VAL A 289 9.33 -69.81 50.99
CA VAL A 289 8.61 -71.07 51.09
C VAL A 289 9.47 -72.30 50.88
N ILE A 290 10.41 -72.21 49.90
CA ILE A 290 11.39 -73.31 49.63
C ILE A 290 12.23 -73.57 50.91
N ASP A 291 12.70 -72.48 51.52
CA ASP A 291 13.56 -72.55 52.71
C ASP A 291 12.86 -73.06 53.96
N SER A 292 11.52 -73.08 53.94
CA SER A 292 10.65 -73.54 55.10
C SER A 292 10.30 -75.03 55.14
N ASP A 293 10.90 -75.84 54.22
CA ASP A 293 10.77 -77.33 54.18
C ASP A 293 9.29 -77.80 54.13
N VAL A 294 8.49 -77.25 53.21
CA VAL A 294 7.05 -77.63 53.02
C VAL A 294 6.91 -78.81 52.06
N ASN A 295 5.82 -79.55 52.17
CA ASN A 295 5.51 -80.64 51.23
C ASN A 295 5.06 -80.12 49.83
N ASN A 296 5.08 -80.97 48.81
CA ASN A 296 4.83 -80.56 47.42
C ASN A 296 3.44 -79.92 47.24
N ASP A 297 2.39 -80.40 47.89
CA ASP A 297 1.00 -79.89 47.77
C ASP A 297 0.89 -78.49 48.40
N GLU A 298 1.54 -78.25 49.47
CA GLU A 298 1.61 -76.93 50.15
C GLU A 298 2.47 -75.93 49.32
N PHE A 299 3.55 -76.42 48.74
CA PHE A 299 4.37 -75.64 47.86
C PHE A 299 3.57 -75.16 46.64
N GLU A 300 2.85 -76.09 45.95
CA GLU A 300 2.03 -75.74 44.79
C GLU A 300 0.95 -74.71 45.14
N ARG A 301 0.24 -74.90 46.27
CA ARG A 301 -0.76 -73.90 46.71
C ARG A 301 -0.18 -72.54 46.99
N LYS A 302 0.97 -72.46 47.67
CA LYS A 302 1.66 -71.18 47.96
C LYS A 302 2.24 -70.56 46.69
N LEU A 303 2.78 -71.33 45.76
CA LEU A 303 3.24 -70.89 44.47
C LEU A 303 2.15 -70.20 43.68
N ARG A 304 1.00 -70.89 43.54
CA ARG A 304 -0.16 -70.28 42.86
C ARG A 304 -0.62 -69.01 43.56
N HIS A 305 -0.75 -69.07 44.89
CA HIS A 305 -1.16 -67.90 45.65
C HIS A 305 -0.23 -66.64 45.43
N TYR A 306 1.08 -66.83 45.42
CA TYR A 306 1.97 -65.71 45.22
C TYR A 306 2.03 -65.20 43.74
N ILE A 307 1.79 -66.11 42.78
CA ILE A 307 1.60 -65.71 41.37
C ILE A 307 0.31 -64.90 41.22
N ASP A 308 -0.81 -65.36 41.79
CA ASP A 308 -2.10 -64.67 41.75
C ASP A 308 -2.03 -63.31 42.49
N LEU A 309 -1.34 -63.27 43.64
CA LEU A 309 -1.11 -61.99 44.36
C LEU A 309 -0.29 -61.01 43.54
N GLY A 310 0.71 -61.49 42.80
CA GLY A 310 1.49 -60.70 41.85
C GLY A 310 0.64 -60.13 40.71
N GLY A 311 -0.23 -61.01 40.17
CA GLY A 311 -1.20 -60.62 39.11
C GLY A 311 -2.17 -59.54 39.60
N SER A 312 -2.81 -59.77 40.78
CA SER A 312 -3.76 -58.80 41.37
C SER A 312 -3.09 -57.44 41.69
N SER A 313 -1.82 -57.48 42.09
CA SER A 313 -1.06 -56.21 42.27
C SER A 313 -0.87 -55.48 40.96
N LEU A 314 -0.54 -56.17 39.88
CA LEU A 314 -0.40 -55.58 38.54
C LEU A 314 -1.72 -55.03 38.00
N GLU A 315 -2.85 -55.72 38.23
CA GLU A 315 -4.18 -55.24 37.87
C GLU A 315 -4.56 -53.92 38.53
N SER A 316 -4.03 -53.61 39.70
CA SER A 316 -4.24 -52.35 40.42
C SER A 316 -3.20 -51.30 40.09
N ASP A 317 -1.94 -51.65 39.91
CA ASP A 317 -0.80 -50.72 39.80
C ASP A 317 -0.63 -50.20 38.36
N LEU A 318 -0.92 -51.03 37.34
CA LEU A 318 -0.83 -50.60 35.92
C LEU A 318 -1.81 -49.47 35.59
N PRO A 319 -3.12 -49.54 35.91
CA PRO A 319 -4.05 -48.46 35.64
C PRO A 319 -3.65 -47.15 36.34
N ARG A 320 -3.17 -47.20 37.59
CA ARG A 320 -2.69 -46.05 38.32
C ARG A 320 -1.48 -45.37 37.66
N ASN A 321 -0.52 -46.20 37.18
CA ASN A 321 0.64 -45.70 36.44
C ASN A 321 0.22 -45.02 35.14
N VAL A 322 -0.73 -45.64 34.40
CA VAL A 322 -1.25 -45.04 33.16
C VAL A 322 -1.96 -43.73 33.44
N GLU A 323 -2.82 -43.67 34.48
CA GLU A 323 -3.53 -42.44 34.87
C GLU A 323 -2.56 -41.32 35.25
N ALA A 324 -1.54 -41.64 36.06
CA ALA A 324 -0.51 -40.67 36.43
C ALA A 324 0.25 -40.08 35.22
N ASN A 325 0.67 -40.93 34.30
CA ASN A 325 1.37 -40.52 33.09
C ASN A 325 0.45 -39.76 32.12
N ALA A 326 -0.83 -40.13 32.04
CA ALA A 326 -1.82 -39.40 31.24
C ALA A 326 -2.06 -37.97 31.78
N ARG A 327 -2.09 -37.78 33.10
CA ARG A 327 -2.21 -36.45 33.71
C ARG A 327 -0.99 -35.54 33.38
N ILE A 328 0.21 -36.09 33.49
CA ILE A 328 1.43 -35.36 33.10
C ILE A 328 1.35 -34.91 31.63
N PHE A 329 0.92 -35.83 30.76
CA PHE A 329 0.75 -35.52 29.34
C PHE A 329 -0.35 -34.48 29.10
N GLN A 330 -1.44 -34.50 29.84
CA GLN A 330 -2.45 -33.43 29.75
C GLN A 330 -1.92 -32.07 30.14
N GLU A 331 -1.14 -31.97 31.21
CA GLU A 331 -0.48 -30.72 31.62
C GLU A 331 0.49 -30.21 30.55
N GLU A 332 1.26 -31.13 29.93
CA GLU A 332 2.13 -30.81 28.80
C GLU A 332 1.32 -30.26 27.60
N LEU A 333 0.18 -30.85 27.27
CA LEU A 333 -0.72 -30.39 26.21
C LEU A 333 -1.29 -29.00 26.48
N GLU A 334 -1.76 -28.75 27.71
CA GLU A 334 -2.30 -27.46 28.12
C GLU A 334 -1.24 -26.37 28.02
N SER A 335 0.00 -26.66 28.41
CA SER A 335 1.13 -25.74 28.30
C SER A 335 1.45 -25.41 26.84
N ILE A 336 1.49 -26.42 25.96
CA ILE A 336 1.76 -26.20 24.52
C ILE A 336 0.64 -25.36 23.88
N ALA A 337 -0.61 -25.63 24.23
CA ALA A 337 -1.77 -24.92 23.73
C ALA A 337 -1.77 -23.45 24.17
N GLU A 338 -1.42 -23.19 25.44
CA GLU A 338 -1.35 -21.83 25.97
C GLU A 338 -0.21 -21.01 25.34
N GLN A 339 0.98 -21.61 25.21
CA GLN A 339 2.11 -20.96 24.51
C GLN A 339 1.74 -20.61 23.06
N PHE A 340 1.09 -21.54 22.34
CA PHE A 340 0.63 -21.27 20.97
C PHE A 340 -0.36 -20.09 20.95
N ARG A 341 -1.31 -20.06 21.88
CA ARG A 341 -2.31 -19.00 21.98
C ARG A 341 -1.65 -17.63 22.26
N GLU A 342 -0.71 -17.59 23.20
CA GLU A 342 0.02 -16.35 23.56
C GLU A 342 0.82 -15.80 22.37
N HIS A 343 1.55 -16.66 21.66
CA HIS A 343 2.33 -16.26 20.49
C HIS A 343 1.44 -15.74 19.37
N VAL A 344 0.34 -16.45 19.06
CA VAL A 344 -0.61 -16.02 18.03
C VAL A 344 -1.27 -14.71 18.40
N THR A 345 -1.69 -14.53 19.64
CA THR A 345 -2.27 -13.26 20.14
C THR A 345 -1.26 -12.12 20.02
N GLY A 346 -0.01 -12.34 20.42
CA GLY A 346 1.06 -11.35 20.28
C GLY A 346 1.28 -10.90 18.83
N PHE A 347 1.27 -11.84 17.87
CA PHE A 347 1.41 -11.50 16.44
C PHE A 347 0.23 -10.69 15.91
N LEU A 348 -0.99 -11.00 16.34
CA LEU A 348 -2.19 -10.26 15.94
C LEU A 348 -2.23 -8.86 16.54
N ASP A 349 -1.78 -8.70 17.77
CA ASP A 349 -1.66 -7.41 18.43
C ASP A 349 -0.62 -6.52 17.75
N ASP A 350 0.55 -7.08 17.40
CA ASP A 350 1.57 -6.37 16.64
C ASP A 350 1.08 -5.95 15.26
N ALA A 351 0.37 -6.82 14.55
CA ALA A 351 -0.24 -6.51 13.26
C ALA A 351 -1.32 -5.42 13.40
N SER A 352 -2.09 -5.44 14.49
CA SER A 352 -3.11 -4.43 14.78
C SER A 352 -2.51 -3.05 15.06
N ARG A 353 -1.38 -2.98 15.75
CA ARG A 353 -0.66 -1.72 16.02
C ARG A 353 -0.05 -1.13 14.76
N THR A 354 0.44 -1.98 13.86
CA THR A 354 1.10 -1.55 12.62
C THR A 354 0.11 -1.18 11.52
N GLY A 355 -1.10 -1.74 11.51
CA GLY A 355 -2.02 -1.70 10.37
C GLY A 355 -3.42 -1.19 10.68
N SER A 356 -3.73 -0.40 11.66
CA SER A 356 -5.09 0.14 11.94
C SER A 356 -6.24 -0.91 11.90
N MET A 357 -5.91 -2.20 11.89
CA MET A 357 -6.86 -3.31 11.86
C MET A 357 -6.95 -3.94 13.25
N LYS A 358 -8.17 -4.20 13.71
CA LYS A 358 -8.41 -4.94 14.94
C LYS A 358 -8.63 -6.41 14.60
N PHE A 359 -7.78 -7.28 15.13
CA PHE A 359 -7.97 -8.73 15.05
C PHE A 359 -8.49 -9.23 16.39
N GLU A 360 -9.56 -10.00 16.37
CA GLU A 360 -10.11 -10.66 17.55
C GLU A 360 -9.96 -12.16 17.38
N LEU A 361 -9.12 -12.79 18.22
CA LEU A 361 -8.91 -14.23 18.20
C LEU A 361 -9.79 -14.91 19.24
N LYS A 362 -10.78 -15.70 18.79
CA LYS A 362 -11.62 -16.56 19.65
C LYS A 362 -11.18 -18.00 19.49
N ILE A 363 -10.09 -18.38 20.16
CA ILE A 363 -9.69 -19.79 20.23
C ILE A 363 -10.33 -20.41 21.45
N LYS A 364 -11.24 -21.37 21.25
CA LYS A 364 -11.74 -22.23 22.30
C LYS A 364 -10.91 -23.52 22.28
N ILE A 365 -10.03 -23.67 23.25
CA ILE A 365 -9.23 -24.89 23.40
C ILE A 365 -10.11 -25.89 24.14
N ASP A 366 -10.63 -26.88 23.42
CA ASP A 366 -11.26 -28.05 24.01
C ASP A 366 -10.23 -29.17 23.92
N ASN A 367 -9.62 -29.52 25.06
CA ASN A 367 -8.60 -30.56 25.11
C ASN A 367 -9.15 -31.97 24.87
N GLY A 368 -10.48 -32.13 24.72
CA GLY A 368 -11.13 -33.35 24.25
C GLY A 368 -10.82 -34.63 25.05
N ILE A 369 -9.98 -34.55 26.07
CA ILE A 369 -9.53 -35.67 26.88
C ILE A 369 -10.29 -35.64 28.20
N SER A 370 -11.40 -36.38 28.25
CA SER A 370 -12.09 -36.66 29.51
C SER A 370 -11.51 -37.95 30.10
N LEU A 371 -10.72 -37.79 31.18
CA LEU A 371 -10.15 -38.91 31.92
C LEU A 371 -11.18 -39.59 32.85
N VAL A 372 -12.39 -39.04 32.96
CA VAL A 372 -13.46 -39.56 33.84
C VAL A 372 -14.09 -40.75 33.17
N GLY A 373 -13.76 -41.95 33.65
CA GLY A 373 -14.37 -43.21 33.22
C GLY A 373 -13.52 -44.09 32.28
N LEU A 374 -12.25 -43.79 32.09
CA LEU A 374 -11.35 -44.66 31.32
C LEU A 374 -10.91 -45.88 32.15
N GLY A 375 -11.71 -46.92 32.14
CA GLY A 375 -11.24 -48.25 32.57
C GLY A 375 -10.15 -48.76 31.62
N GLY A 376 -9.18 -49.55 32.12
CA GLY A 376 -7.93 -49.93 31.47
C GLY A 376 -7.96 -50.39 30.00
N ALA A 377 -9.12 -50.83 29.46
CA ALA A 377 -9.26 -51.23 28.04
C ALA A 377 -9.46 -50.05 27.07
N ALA A 378 -9.91 -48.88 27.54
CA ALA A 378 -10.20 -47.73 26.69
C ALA A 378 -8.98 -46.86 26.39
N ILE A 379 -7.90 -46.94 27.19
CA ILE A 379 -6.71 -46.08 27.07
C ILE A 379 -5.95 -46.36 25.76
N GLY A 380 -5.84 -47.61 25.36
CA GLY A 380 -5.25 -47.98 24.06
C GLY A 380 -6.02 -47.44 22.87
N ALA A 381 -7.34 -47.37 22.93
CA ALA A 381 -8.21 -46.89 21.89
C ALA A 381 -8.12 -45.33 21.78
N VAL A 382 -8.03 -44.62 22.92
CA VAL A 382 -7.90 -43.14 22.92
C VAL A 382 -6.57 -42.71 22.33
N LEU A 383 -5.47 -43.39 22.64
CA LEU A 383 -4.15 -43.10 22.08
C LEU A 383 -4.05 -43.40 20.57
N LEU A 384 -4.83 -44.40 20.07
CA LEU A 384 -4.91 -44.70 18.64
C LEU A 384 -5.82 -43.75 17.85
N TRP A 385 -6.77 -43.10 18.50
CA TRP A 385 -7.75 -42.19 17.88
C TRP A 385 -7.33 -40.71 17.95
N TRP A 386 -6.38 -40.37 18.81
CA TRP A 386 -5.93 -38.99 18.96
C TRP A 386 -5.04 -38.58 17.79
N ASN A 387 -5.55 -37.66 16.98
CA ASN A 387 -4.83 -37.10 15.83
C ASN A 387 -4.35 -35.68 16.14
N PRO A 388 -3.11 -35.50 16.58
CA PRO A 388 -2.58 -34.17 16.93
C PRO A 388 -2.54 -33.21 15.72
N VAL A 389 -2.39 -33.75 14.49
CA VAL A 389 -2.40 -32.97 13.25
C VAL A 389 -3.81 -32.42 12.97
N GLY A 390 -4.85 -33.21 13.21
CA GLY A 390 -6.26 -32.79 13.06
C GLY A 390 -6.63 -31.67 14.04
N TRP A 391 -6.11 -31.69 15.24
CA TRP A 391 -6.36 -30.67 16.25
C TRP A 391 -5.71 -29.32 15.90
N VAL A 392 -4.44 -29.33 15.46
CA VAL A 392 -3.75 -28.14 14.99
C VAL A 392 -4.35 -27.59 13.69
N LEU A 393 -4.78 -28.49 12.76
CA LEU A 393 -5.51 -28.09 11.56
C LEU A 393 -6.87 -27.47 11.90
N GLY A 394 -7.54 -27.93 12.94
CA GLY A 394 -8.77 -27.32 13.46
C GLY A 394 -8.53 -25.89 13.95
N LEU A 395 -7.43 -25.63 14.67
CA LEU A 395 -7.02 -24.30 15.11
C LEU A 395 -6.67 -23.41 13.92
N ILE A 396 -5.91 -23.91 12.95
CA ILE A 396 -5.55 -23.15 11.72
C ILE A 396 -6.80 -22.85 10.89
N SER A 397 -7.77 -23.78 10.80
CA SER A 397 -9.04 -23.58 10.11
C SER A 397 -9.89 -22.49 10.78
N ALA A 398 -9.92 -22.45 12.11
CA ALA A 398 -10.61 -21.42 12.87
C ALA A 398 -9.99 -20.01 12.61
N ILE A 399 -8.66 -19.93 12.51
CA ILE A 399 -7.94 -18.71 12.10
C ILE A 399 -8.27 -18.37 10.64
N GLY A 400 -8.30 -19.36 9.73
CA GLY A 400 -8.63 -19.15 8.31
C GLY A 400 -10.06 -18.63 8.10
N ILE A 401 -11.03 -19.06 8.89
CA ILE A 401 -12.41 -18.57 8.83
C ILE A 401 -12.49 -17.08 9.24
N ILE A 402 -11.68 -16.64 10.20
CA ILE A 402 -11.61 -15.23 10.62
C ILE A 402 -11.08 -14.37 9.49
N PHE A 403 -10.08 -14.84 8.72
CA PHE A 403 -9.52 -14.11 7.57
C PHE A 403 -10.40 -14.18 6.30
N SER A 404 -11.32 -15.12 6.18
CA SER A 404 -12.24 -15.23 5.03
C SER A 404 -13.55 -14.45 5.23
N ALA A 405 -13.82 -13.93 6.42
CA ALA A 405 -15.05 -13.21 6.76
C ALA A 405 -14.90 -11.66 6.66
N TYR A 406 -13.76 -11.17 6.21
CA TYR A 406 -13.46 -9.78 5.91
C TYR A 406 -12.86 -9.67 4.51
#